data_32222825a0c1c785722f9873512ad19c
#
_entry.id   32222825a0c1c785722f9873512ad19c
#
_cell.length_a   1.000
_cell.length_b   1.000
_cell.length_c   1.000
_cell.angle_alpha   90.00
_cell.angle_beta   90.00
_cell.angle_gamma   90.00
#
_symmetry.space_group_name_H-M   'P 1'
#
loop_
_entity.id
_entity.type
_entity.pdbx_description
1 polymer ?
#
loop_
_entity_poly.entity_id
_entity_poly.type
_entity_poly.pdbx_seq_one_letter_code
_entity_poly.pdbx_strand_id
1 'polypeptide(L)'
;VSEIRGYNSTYALLNAVVIRDADIVVVELDRLNDIRLKYPDISENISIAAVLKAGNPGNVLITRKFEKKFGHAVALCDSIQAVRQLESIFDGIVCKYNDDDTVKQIERLKQGQCDALFLSTDRVKVTRSEHIRGLSYKYYEGSEKDTSQGKAVWVIVARYDNKGLIDILENLSDVKTVEMCRKKL
;
A
#
# COMPACT_ATOMS: atom_id res chain seq x y z
N VAL A 1 -23.10 15.80 3.15
CA VAL A 1 -22.95 14.75 2.11
C VAL A 1 -21.49 14.31 2.15
N SER A 2 -21.24 13.05 2.50
CA SER A 2 -19.89 12.49 2.47
C SER A 2 -19.55 12.07 1.02
N GLU A 3 -18.47 12.59 0.48
CA GLU A 3 -17.97 12.25 -0.83
C GLU A 3 -16.72 11.36 -0.67
N ILE A 4 -16.61 10.29 -1.47
CA ILE A 4 -15.42 9.43 -1.51
C ILE A 4 -14.67 9.73 -2.81
N ARG A 5 -13.41 10.14 -2.69
CA ARG A 5 -12.52 10.43 -3.80
C ARG A 5 -11.31 9.50 -3.81
N GLY A 6 -10.85 9.14 -4.99
CA GLY A 6 -9.58 8.42 -5.20
C GLY A 6 -8.46 9.38 -5.59
N TYR A 7 -7.23 9.07 -5.18
CA TYR A 7 -6.03 9.83 -5.51
C TYR A 7 -4.99 8.94 -6.18
N ASN A 8 -4.17 9.51 -7.03
CA ASN A 8 -3.23 8.76 -7.87
C ASN A 8 -1.96 8.30 -7.15
N SER A 9 -1.69 8.82 -5.96
CA SER A 9 -0.53 8.40 -5.14
C SER A 9 -0.81 8.59 -3.65
N THR A 10 -0.06 7.88 -2.81
CA THR A 10 -0.14 8.03 -1.35
C THR A 10 0.23 9.45 -0.91
N TYR A 11 1.20 10.07 -1.56
CA TYR A 11 1.55 11.48 -1.31
C TYR A 11 0.36 12.40 -1.56
N ALA A 12 -0.28 12.31 -2.74
CA ALA A 12 -1.42 13.16 -3.08
C ALA A 12 -2.60 12.93 -2.13
N LEU A 13 -2.83 11.67 -1.72
CA LEU A 13 -3.85 11.30 -0.76
C LEU A 13 -3.63 11.98 0.60
N LEU A 14 -2.41 11.91 1.15
CA LEU A 14 -2.07 12.54 2.44
C LEU A 14 -2.03 14.06 2.35
N ASN A 15 -1.52 14.60 1.25
CA ASN A 15 -1.52 16.04 1.02
C ASN A 15 -2.93 16.62 0.97
N ALA A 16 -3.92 15.89 0.45
CA ALA A 16 -5.32 16.33 0.44
C ALA A 16 -5.85 16.60 1.86
N VAL A 17 -5.43 15.81 2.86
CA VAL A 17 -5.77 16.07 4.28
C VAL A 17 -5.06 17.34 4.77
N VAL A 18 -3.80 17.51 4.46
CA VAL A 18 -3.01 18.68 4.89
C VAL A 18 -3.62 19.98 4.36
N ILE A 19 -3.99 20.03 3.07
CA ILE A 19 -4.57 21.21 2.42
C ILE A 19 -6.08 21.35 2.62
N ARG A 20 -6.72 20.46 3.40
CA ARG A 20 -8.16 20.46 3.70
C ARG A 20 -9.08 20.16 2.51
N ASP A 21 -8.57 19.47 1.48
CA ASP A 21 -9.39 18.93 0.39
C ASP A 21 -10.12 17.64 0.80
N ALA A 22 -9.60 16.96 1.83
CA ALA A 22 -10.24 15.81 2.47
C ALA A 22 -10.16 15.94 3.99
N ASP A 23 -11.21 15.50 4.71
CA ASP A 23 -11.23 15.47 6.16
C ASP A 23 -10.44 14.29 6.72
N ILE A 24 -10.54 13.15 6.07
CA ILE A 24 -9.88 11.89 6.40
C ILE A 24 -9.41 11.18 5.15
N VAL A 25 -8.37 10.36 5.32
CA VAL A 25 -7.94 9.41 4.29
C VAL A 25 -7.70 8.04 4.91
N VAL A 26 -7.89 7.00 4.10
CA VAL A 26 -7.57 5.61 4.47
C VAL A 26 -6.31 5.22 3.72
N VAL A 27 -5.29 4.80 4.44
CA VAL A 27 -3.99 4.45 3.87
C VAL A 27 -3.40 3.24 4.59
N GLU A 28 -2.59 2.47 3.89
CA GLU A 28 -1.82 1.39 4.49
C GLU A 28 -0.70 1.98 5.38
N LEU A 29 -0.52 1.44 6.59
CA LEU A 29 0.43 1.97 7.58
C LEU A 29 1.86 2.03 7.05
N ASP A 30 2.30 1.02 6.30
CA ASP A 30 3.66 1.01 5.75
C ASP A 30 3.86 2.12 4.71
N ARG A 31 2.86 2.37 3.87
CA ARG A 31 2.90 3.49 2.92
C ARG A 31 2.89 4.84 3.62
N LEU A 32 2.12 4.95 4.70
CA LEU A 32 2.14 6.15 5.55
C LEU A 32 3.56 6.39 6.08
N ASN A 33 4.22 5.34 6.60
CA ASN A 33 5.58 5.43 7.12
C ASN A 33 6.58 5.83 6.05
N ASP A 34 6.48 5.27 4.84
CA ASP A 34 7.35 5.62 3.71
C ASP A 34 7.23 7.11 3.34
N ILE A 35 6.00 7.64 3.33
CA ILE A 35 5.75 9.07 3.03
C ILE A 35 6.26 9.96 4.15
N ARG A 36 6.04 9.58 5.41
CA ARG A 36 6.49 10.36 6.58
C ARG A 36 8.00 10.52 6.63
N LEU A 37 8.74 9.48 6.27
CA LEU A 37 10.21 9.54 6.19
C LEU A 37 10.70 10.46 5.06
N LYS A 38 9.95 10.53 3.94
CA LYS A 38 10.35 11.33 2.79
C LYS A 38 9.89 12.79 2.87
N TYR A 39 8.78 13.05 3.56
CA TYR A 39 8.09 14.34 3.59
C TYR A 39 7.72 14.72 5.03
N PRO A 40 8.67 15.25 5.82
CA PRO A 40 8.44 15.63 7.21
C PRO A 40 7.28 16.61 7.38
N ASP A 41 7.13 17.57 6.47
CA ASP A 41 6.05 18.57 6.50
C ASP A 41 4.65 17.93 6.50
N ILE A 42 4.46 16.84 5.73
CA ILE A 42 3.22 16.08 5.78
C ILE A 42 3.08 15.39 7.13
N SER A 43 4.16 14.77 7.61
CA SER A 43 4.19 14.03 8.87
C SER A 43 3.74 14.85 10.06
N GLU A 44 4.18 16.10 10.15
CA GLU A 44 3.85 17.02 11.24
C GLU A 44 2.39 17.48 11.26
N ASN A 45 1.73 17.41 10.11
CA ASN A 45 0.36 17.93 9.94
C ASN A 45 -0.74 16.85 10.00
N ILE A 46 -0.37 15.59 10.17
CA ILE A 46 -1.31 14.47 10.19
C ILE A 46 -1.19 13.62 11.43
N SER A 47 -2.27 12.92 11.79
CA SER A 47 -2.31 11.95 12.89
C SER A 47 -3.11 10.72 12.48
N ILE A 48 -2.70 9.55 12.98
CA ILE A 48 -3.54 8.34 12.91
C ILE A 48 -4.72 8.52 13.87
N ALA A 49 -5.91 8.54 13.31
CA ALA A 49 -7.15 8.69 14.04
C ALA A 49 -7.78 7.34 14.41
N ALA A 50 -7.64 6.34 13.53
CA ALA A 50 -8.15 4.99 13.81
C ALA A 50 -7.33 3.93 13.08
N VAL A 51 -7.37 2.69 13.58
CA VAL A 51 -6.80 1.51 12.92
C VAL A 51 -7.95 0.63 12.46
N LEU A 52 -8.02 0.41 11.16
CA LEU A 52 -8.97 -0.53 10.59
C LEU A 52 -8.46 -1.96 10.78
N LYS A 53 -9.39 -2.90 10.92
CA LYS A 53 -9.06 -4.30 11.14
C LYS A 53 -8.12 -4.77 10.02
N ALA A 54 -6.96 -5.28 10.40
CA ALA A 54 -5.98 -5.80 9.45
C ALA A 54 -6.59 -6.92 8.62
N GLY A 55 -6.63 -6.74 7.31
CA GLY A 55 -6.80 -7.82 6.36
C GLY A 55 -5.42 -8.40 6.02
N ASN A 56 -5.37 -9.64 5.60
CA ASN A 56 -4.19 -10.20 4.94
C ASN A 56 -4.55 -10.45 3.48
N PRO A 57 -4.53 -9.42 2.62
CA PRO A 57 -5.01 -9.54 1.26
C PRO A 57 -4.14 -10.47 0.40
N GLY A 58 -2.96 -10.87 0.91
CA GLY A 58 -1.96 -11.53 0.08
C GLY A 58 -1.41 -10.61 -1.01
N ASN A 59 -0.45 -11.13 -1.75
CA ASN A 59 0.13 -10.42 -2.88
C ASN A 59 -0.03 -11.25 -4.17
N VAL A 60 -0.02 -10.59 -5.30
CA VAL A 60 -0.08 -11.22 -6.61
C VAL A 60 1.14 -10.83 -7.43
N LEU A 61 1.85 -11.83 -7.94
CA LEU A 61 2.90 -11.67 -8.92
C LEU A 61 2.29 -11.66 -10.32
N ILE A 62 2.48 -10.59 -11.04
CA ILE A 62 1.97 -10.39 -12.41
C ILE A 62 3.18 -10.35 -13.35
N THR A 63 3.16 -11.17 -14.40
CA THR A 63 4.22 -11.26 -15.41
C THR A 63 3.62 -11.33 -16.80
N ARG A 64 4.46 -11.10 -17.83
CA ARG A 64 4.08 -11.43 -19.20
C ARG A 64 4.04 -12.96 -19.36
N LYS A 65 3.08 -13.48 -20.14
CA LYS A 65 2.78 -14.93 -20.24
C LYS A 65 3.94 -15.85 -20.67
N PHE A 66 5.02 -15.29 -21.22
CA PHE A 66 6.08 -16.08 -21.84
C PHE A 66 7.45 -15.99 -21.14
N GLU A 67 7.50 -15.36 -19.96
CA GLU A 67 8.77 -15.24 -19.22
C GLU A 67 9.04 -16.48 -18.37
N LYS A 68 10.14 -17.18 -18.70
CA LYS A 68 10.49 -18.46 -18.08
C LYS A 68 11.56 -18.40 -16.98
N LYS A 69 12.25 -17.26 -16.78
CA LYS A 69 13.36 -17.16 -15.81
C LYS A 69 13.39 -15.78 -15.13
N PHE A 70 13.42 -15.78 -13.82
CA PHE A 70 13.50 -14.56 -13.00
C PHE A 70 14.93 -14.15 -12.60
N GLY A 71 15.97 -14.83 -13.12
CA GLY A 71 17.36 -14.42 -12.87
C GLY A 71 17.62 -13.01 -13.41
N HIS A 72 17.95 -12.05 -12.54
CA HIS A 72 18.15 -10.63 -12.83
C HIS A 72 16.90 -9.87 -13.32
N ALA A 73 15.71 -10.40 -13.12
CA ALA A 73 14.45 -9.72 -13.46
C ALA A 73 14.23 -8.50 -12.57
N VAL A 74 13.67 -7.44 -13.16
CA VAL A 74 13.27 -6.24 -12.42
C VAL A 74 11.79 -6.32 -12.10
N ALA A 75 11.46 -6.33 -10.80
CA ALA A 75 10.09 -6.31 -10.30
C ALA A 75 9.75 -4.94 -9.66
N LEU A 76 8.56 -4.42 -9.97
CA LEU A 76 7.99 -3.28 -9.26
C LEU A 76 7.06 -3.80 -8.18
N CYS A 77 7.23 -3.29 -6.96
CA CYS A 77 6.46 -3.66 -5.78
C CYS A 77 5.72 -2.43 -5.25
N ASP A 78 4.50 -2.62 -4.78
CA ASP A 78 3.65 -1.54 -4.28
C ASP A 78 3.86 -1.20 -2.80
N SER A 79 4.70 -1.95 -2.10
CA SER A 79 5.09 -1.69 -0.72
C SER A 79 6.49 -2.25 -0.44
N ILE A 80 7.14 -1.72 0.61
CA ILE A 80 8.43 -2.22 1.08
C ILE A 80 8.31 -3.67 1.61
N GLN A 81 7.17 -4.02 2.19
CA GLN A 81 6.90 -5.41 2.60
C GLN A 81 6.84 -6.34 1.39
N ALA A 82 6.18 -5.92 0.31
CA ALA A 82 6.16 -6.68 -0.94
C ALA A 82 7.57 -6.88 -1.50
N VAL A 83 8.44 -5.85 -1.43
CA VAL A 83 9.86 -5.98 -1.80
C VAL A 83 10.53 -7.10 -1.00
N ARG A 84 10.48 -7.02 0.34
CA ARG A 84 11.12 -8.02 1.23
C ARG A 84 10.56 -9.44 1.01
N GLN A 85 9.24 -9.54 0.83
CA GLN A 85 8.61 -10.83 0.57
C GLN A 85 9.07 -11.41 -0.76
N LEU A 86 9.10 -10.62 -1.84
CA LEU A 86 9.49 -11.13 -3.15
C LEU A 86 10.98 -11.52 -3.20
N GLU A 87 11.87 -10.75 -2.56
CA GLU A 87 13.29 -11.07 -2.40
C GLU A 87 13.51 -12.36 -1.59
N SER A 88 12.63 -12.66 -0.62
CA SER A 88 12.72 -13.93 0.13
C SER A 88 12.24 -15.14 -0.66
N ILE A 89 11.46 -14.95 -1.73
CA ILE A 89 10.91 -16.03 -2.57
C ILE A 89 11.81 -16.34 -3.77
N PHE A 90 12.46 -15.31 -4.32
CA PHE A 90 13.23 -15.43 -5.56
C PHE A 90 14.64 -14.85 -5.42
N ASP A 91 15.63 -15.72 -5.55
CA ASP A 91 17.03 -15.28 -5.59
C ASP A 91 17.34 -14.51 -6.89
N GLY A 92 18.06 -13.41 -6.76
CA GLY A 92 18.58 -12.63 -7.91
C GLY A 92 17.57 -11.72 -8.58
N ILE A 93 16.34 -11.59 -8.03
CA ILE A 93 15.38 -10.60 -8.50
C ILE A 93 15.76 -9.22 -7.98
N VAL A 94 15.61 -8.18 -8.81
CA VAL A 94 15.84 -6.79 -8.41
C VAL A 94 14.48 -6.14 -8.13
N CYS A 95 14.14 -5.98 -6.86
CA CYS A 95 12.88 -5.38 -6.47
C CYS A 95 13.02 -3.86 -6.33
N LYS A 96 12.04 -3.12 -6.86
CA LYS A 96 11.95 -1.66 -6.73
C LYS A 96 10.58 -1.29 -6.19
N TYR A 97 10.55 -0.51 -5.11
CA TYR A 97 9.33 0.12 -4.65
C TYR A 97 8.83 1.13 -5.68
N ASN A 98 7.53 1.08 -5.98
CA ASN A 98 6.87 1.99 -6.89
C ASN A 98 5.42 2.23 -6.43
N ASP A 99 5.09 3.49 -6.16
CA ASP A 99 3.76 3.92 -5.69
C ASP A 99 2.84 4.44 -6.80
N ASP A 100 3.22 4.25 -8.06
CA ASP A 100 2.38 4.64 -9.18
C ASP A 100 1.05 3.87 -9.19
N ASP A 101 0.08 4.45 -9.86
CA ASP A 101 -1.19 3.80 -10.16
C ASP A 101 -1.00 2.41 -10.81
N THR A 102 -1.83 1.45 -10.41
CA THR A 102 -1.76 0.06 -10.91
C THR A 102 -1.87 -0.02 -12.44
N VAL A 103 -2.68 0.84 -13.06
CA VAL A 103 -2.83 0.88 -14.52
C VAL A 103 -1.51 1.26 -15.18
N LYS A 104 -0.85 2.31 -14.67
CA LYS A 104 0.49 2.73 -15.16
C LYS A 104 1.55 1.64 -14.97
N GLN A 105 1.54 0.96 -13.83
CA GLN A 105 2.46 -0.15 -13.58
C GLN A 105 2.24 -1.30 -14.57
N ILE A 106 0.97 -1.65 -14.85
CA ILE A 106 0.62 -2.66 -15.85
C ILE A 106 1.05 -2.25 -17.26
N GLU A 107 0.92 -0.99 -17.61
CA GLU A 107 1.42 -0.48 -18.90
C GLU A 107 2.93 -0.62 -18.99
N ARG A 108 3.68 -0.27 -17.94
CA ARG A 108 5.14 -0.48 -17.88
C ARG A 108 5.53 -1.95 -18.06
N LEU A 109 4.81 -2.86 -17.40
CA LEU A 109 5.03 -4.30 -17.58
C LEU A 109 4.80 -4.72 -19.04
N LYS A 110 3.70 -4.28 -19.65
CA LYS A 110 3.40 -4.58 -21.06
C LYS A 110 4.44 -4.03 -22.02
N GLN A 111 4.99 -2.86 -21.73
CA GLN A 111 6.03 -2.18 -22.53
C GLN A 111 7.43 -2.75 -22.28
N GLY A 112 7.60 -3.71 -21.37
CA GLY A 112 8.90 -4.29 -21.03
C GLY A 112 9.81 -3.39 -20.22
N GLN A 113 9.27 -2.36 -19.56
CA GLN A 113 10.04 -1.47 -18.67
C GLN A 113 10.31 -2.13 -17.30
N CYS A 114 9.61 -3.21 -16.98
CA CYS A 114 9.88 -4.14 -15.90
C CYS A 114 9.47 -5.54 -16.34
N ASP A 115 9.92 -6.55 -15.60
CA ASP A 115 9.66 -7.96 -15.91
C ASP A 115 8.52 -8.53 -15.10
N ALA A 116 8.27 -7.96 -13.92
CA ALA A 116 7.20 -8.37 -13.02
C ALA A 116 6.62 -7.20 -12.23
N LEU A 117 5.38 -7.38 -11.76
CA LEU A 117 4.77 -6.57 -10.71
C LEU A 117 4.44 -7.49 -9.53
N PHE A 118 4.66 -7.01 -8.31
CA PHE A 118 4.23 -7.70 -7.11
C PHE A 118 3.41 -6.77 -6.25
N LEU A 119 2.10 -6.93 -6.34
CA LEU A 119 1.10 -5.99 -5.86
C LEU A 119 0.17 -6.64 -4.85
N SER A 120 -0.37 -5.86 -3.94
CA SER A 120 -1.47 -6.29 -3.07
C SER A 120 -2.66 -6.79 -3.90
N THR A 121 -3.21 -7.95 -3.51
CA THR A 121 -4.37 -8.55 -4.18
C THR A 121 -5.56 -7.62 -4.18
N ASP A 122 -5.79 -6.86 -3.10
CA ASP A 122 -6.91 -5.92 -3.02
C ASP A 122 -6.74 -4.77 -4.00
N ARG A 123 -5.52 -4.28 -4.19
CA ARG A 123 -5.23 -3.23 -5.18
C ARG A 123 -5.57 -3.67 -6.60
N VAL A 124 -5.22 -4.91 -6.94
CA VAL A 124 -5.51 -5.48 -8.27
C VAL A 124 -7.01 -5.69 -8.46
N LYS A 125 -7.75 -6.11 -7.41
CA LYS A 125 -9.21 -6.24 -7.43
C LYS A 125 -9.90 -4.89 -7.60
N VAL A 126 -9.55 -3.90 -6.81
CA VAL A 126 -10.14 -2.56 -6.85
C VAL A 126 -9.98 -1.93 -8.24
N THR A 127 -8.83 -2.14 -8.87
CA THR A 127 -8.56 -1.61 -10.23
C THR A 127 -9.08 -2.51 -11.35
N ARG A 128 -9.77 -3.63 -11.01
CA ARG A 128 -10.28 -4.63 -11.98
C ARG A 128 -9.20 -5.14 -12.93
N SER A 129 -7.98 -5.28 -12.43
CA SER A 129 -6.81 -5.66 -13.21
C SER A 129 -6.47 -7.16 -13.14
N GLU A 130 -7.40 -8.00 -12.71
CA GLU A 130 -7.17 -9.43 -12.38
C GLU A 130 -7.00 -10.34 -13.58
N HIS A 131 -7.50 -9.94 -14.76
CA HIS A 131 -7.56 -10.82 -15.95
C HIS A 131 -7.21 -10.11 -17.25
N ILE A 132 -6.10 -9.37 -17.22
CA ILE A 132 -5.66 -8.68 -18.43
C ILE A 132 -5.05 -9.70 -19.42
N ARG A 133 -5.53 -9.69 -20.65
CA ARG A 133 -5.04 -10.58 -21.71
C ARG A 133 -3.54 -10.38 -21.92
N GLY A 134 -2.80 -11.49 -21.97
CA GLY A 134 -1.35 -11.49 -22.19
C GLY A 134 -0.52 -11.44 -20.91
N LEU A 135 -1.16 -11.32 -19.74
CA LEU A 135 -0.50 -11.38 -18.45
C LEU A 135 -0.79 -12.70 -17.72
N SER A 136 0.12 -13.11 -16.85
CA SER A 136 0.02 -14.27 -15.96
C SER A 136 -0.02 -13.79 -14.53
N TYR A 137 -0.84 -14.43 -13.70
CA TYR A 137 -1.09 -14.06 -12.31
C TYR A 137 -0.79 -15.24 -11.41
N LYS A 138 0.07 -15.05 -10.41
CA LYS A 138 0.34 -16.03 -9.36
C LYS A 138 0.09 -15.39 -8.00
N TYR A 139 -0.89 -15.92 -7.27
CA TYR A 139 -1.28 -15.41 -5.97
C TYR A 139 -0.42 -16.03 -4.87
N TYR A 140 -0.02 -15.20 -3.93
CA TYR A 140 0.70 -15.60 -2.74
C TYR A 140 -0.16 -15.22 -1.53
N GLU A 141 -0.60 -16.23 -0.80
CA GLU A 141 -1.30 -16.00 0.45
C GLU A 141 -0.33 -15.42 1.48
N GLY A 142 -0.82 -14.45 2.25
CA GLY A 142 -0.04 -13.97 3.38
C GLY A 142 0.09 -15.12 4.39
N SER A 143 1.29 -15.43 4.79
CA SER A 143 1.57 -16.48 5.76
C SER A 143 0.92 -16.16 7.10
N GLU A 144 -0.06 -16.95 7.55
CA GLU A 144 -0.63 -16.83 8.90
C GLU A 144 0.40 -17.03 10.03
N LYS A 145 1.54 -17.64 9.71
CA LYS A 145 2.60 -17.92 10.68
C LYS A 145 3.50 -16.73 10.97
N ASP A 146 3.54 -15.74 10.09
CA ASP A 146 4.30 -14.52 10.31
C ASP A 146 3.37 -13.42 10.83
N THR A 147 3.09 -13.46 12.12
CA THR A 147 2.29 -12.43 12.81
C THR A 147 2.94 -11.04 12.82
N SER A 148 4.16 -10.93 12.31
CA SER A 148 4.93 -9.67 12.20
C SER A 148 5.15 -9.16 10.78
N GLN A 149 4.91 -9.97 9.72
CA GLN A 149 5.37 -9.66 8.36
C GLN A 149 4.31 -9.85 7.28
N GLY A 150 3.07 -9.48 7.43
CA GLY A 150 2.17 -9.69 6.30
C GLY A 150 0.73 -9.24 6.41
N LYS A 151 0.36 -8.61 7.50
CA LYS A 151 -0.97 -8.00 7.60
C LYS A 151 -0.86 -6.54 7.19
N ALA A 152 -1.41 -6.20 6.04
CA ALA A 152 -1.63 -4.81 5.70
C ALA A 152 -2.50 -4.19 6.79
N VAL A 153 -1.92 -3.28 7.56
CA VAL A 153 -2.64 -2.50 8.56
C VAL A 153 -3.13 -1.24 7.87
N TRP A 154 -4.43 -1.14 7.73
CA TRP A 154 -5.06 0.08 7.21
C TRP A 154 -5.34 1.03 8.36
N VAL A 155 -5.02 2.29 8.17
CA VAL A 155 -5.25 3.34 9.14
C VAL A 155 -6.07 4.47 8.54
N ILE A 156 -6.90 5.07 9.37
CA ILE A 156 -7.55 6.33 9.06
C ILE A 156 -6.65 7.45 9.56
N VAL A 157 -6.31 8.35 8.65
CA VAL A 157 -5.47 9.51 8.93
C VAL A 157 -6.33 10.78 8.81
N ALA A 158 -6.19 11.66 9.78
CA ALA A 158 -6.80 12.98 9.81
C ALA A 158 -5.73 14.04 10.08
N ARG A 159 -6.06 15.31 9.89
CA ARG A 159 -5.19 16.39 10.36
C ARG A 159 -5.06 16.36 11.86
N TYR A 160 -3.85 16.63 12.36
CA TYR A 160 -3.55 16.56 13.80
C TYR A 160 -4.33 17.59 14.62
N ASP A 161 -4.71 18.72 14.03
CA ASP A 161 -5.48 19.78 14.70
C ASP A 161 -7.00 19.56 14.71
N ASN A 162 -7.50 18.55 13.99
CA ASN A 162 -8.92 18.18 13.98
C ASN A 162 -9.25 17.21 15.14
N LYS A 163 -9.04 17.68 16.37
CA LYS A 163 -9.18 16.84 17.58
C LYS A 163 -10.58 16.22 17.70
N GLY A 164 -11.63 16.97 17.43
CA GLY A 164 -13.00 16.46 17.54
C GLY A 164 -13.27 15.27 16.61
N LEU A 165 -12.74 15.31 15.39
CA LEU A 165 -12.85 14.18 14.45
C LEU A 165 -11.98 13.00 14.89
N ILE A 166 -10.77 13.26 15.39
CA ILE A 166 -9.87 12.24 15.90
C ILE A 166 -10.51 11.51 17.09
N ASP A 167 -11.08 12.23 18.05
CA ASP A 167 -11.74 11.65 19.22
C ASP A 167 -12.93 10.76 18.83
N ILE A 168 -13.71 11.17 17.83
CA ILE A 168 -14.82 10.35 17.31
C ILE A 168 -14.30 9.06 16.67
N LEU A 169 -13.24 9.15 15.88
CA LEU A 169 -12.69 8.01 15.15
C LEU A 169 -11.92 7.05 16.07
N GLU A 170 -11.26 7.54 17.11
CA GLU A 170 -10.59 6.69 18.10
C GLU A 170 -11.57 5.76 18.81
N ASN A 171 -12.80 6.21 19.05
CA ASN A 171 -13.86 5.36 19.63
C ASN A 171 -14.28 4.19 18.71
N LEU A 172 -13.93 4.21 17.43
CA LEU A 172 -14.18 3.11 16.48
C LEU A 172 -13.10 2.03 16.52
N SER A 173 -12.01 2.26 17.23
CA SER A 173 -10.84 1.39 17.25
C SER A 173 -10.42 1.06 18.68
N ASP A 174 -9.71 -0.04 18.87
CA ASP A 174 -9.03 -0.30 20.14
C ASP A 174 -7.91 0.75 20.35
N VAL A 175 -8.06 1.56 21.40
CA VAL A 175 -7.14 2.67 21.73
C VAL A 175 -5.69 2.20 21.83
N LYS A 176 -5.44 1.01 22.40
CA LYS A 176 -4.07 0.46 22.51
C LYS A 176 -3.46 0.19 21.14
N THR A 177 -4.26 -0.28 20.20
CA THR A 177 -3.81 -0.53 18.83
C THR A 177 -3.46 0.76 18.10
N VAL A 178 -4.24 1.82 18.27
CA VAL A 178 -3.96 3.17 17.73
C VAL A 178 -2.66 3.71 18.30
N GLU A 179 -2.47 3.65 19.62
CA GLU A 179 -1.25 4.10 20.28
C GLU A 179 -0.01 3.30 19.83
N MET A 180 -0.13 1.97 19.66
CA MET A 180 0.97 1.17 19.12
C MET A 180 1.35 1.57 17.71
N CYS A 181 0.39 1.87 16.86
CA CYS A 181 0.65 2.36 15.51
C CYS A 181 1.30 3.74 15.52
N ARG A 182 0.90 4.63 16.42
CA ARG A 182 1.52 5.95 16.61
C ARG A 182 2.97 5.87 17.09
N LYS A 183 3.28 4.90 17.97
CA LYS A 183 4.65 4.69 18.51
C LYS A 183 5.62 4.03 17.52
N LYS A 184 5.10 3.35 16.50
CA LYS A 184 5.93 2.78 15.42
C LYS A 184 6.29 3.82 14.34
N LEU A 185 5.83 5.01 14.51
CA LEU A 185 6.05 6.19 13.68
C LEU A 185 7.17 7.04 14.26
#